data_73a0efee02a3c2496f617e5b5b64f319
#
_entry.id   73a0efee02a3c2496f617e5b5b64f319
#
_cell.length_a   1.000
_cell.length_b   1.000
_cell.length_c   1.000
_cell.angle_alpha   90.00
_cell.angle_beta   90.00
_cell.angle_gamma   90.00
#
_symmetry.space_group_name_H-M   'P 1'
#
loop_
_entity.id
_entity.type
_entity.pdbx_description
1 polymer ?
#
loop_
_entity_poly.entity_id
_entity_poly.type
_entity_poly.pdbx_seq_one_letter_code
_entity_poly.pdbx_strand_id
1 'polypeptide(L)'
;MNDPKKHLPLRLVIIVSLMAMMALPIAIARAQDKVEDKDRDRGKIMLGRIKDQLKKNYYDPKYRGMDLDARFKTAEEKIKTATSVGQIFGIIAQVLIELDDSHTFFLPPARAYSNEYGWTMQMVGERCFVSSVVKGSDAETKGVKPGDEVLLAGGYKLDRSNLWKFQYLYNALRPQPFIPVVLRSPSGEERKLDLLAKRKEHKRMTDLTNYNEWMDIVRKAEREEQVGRDMFKAYGEELLIWKMHEFDLTDSQVDDAMGKIHKYKTLILDLRGNGGGWVTTIKRLVANLIDHDVKIGDSVTRKETKPEVVKTRGDKVFKGKLIILVDSRSASASEVLSRTVQLEKRGTVIGDQTAGAVMTSRQFSDEVGLDVVVFYGVSITVSDLIMSDGQSLEHRGVVPDEVRLPTAEDIAATRDPVLSYAASLAGVKLDPVEAGKFFPIEKKRP
;
A
#
# COMPACT_ATOMS: atom_id res chain seq x y z
N MET A 1 -0.36 -27.31 45.48
CA MET A 1 -0.56 -25.84 45.38
C MET A 1 -0.11 -25.43 44.00
N ASN A 2 -1.06 -25.40 43.03
CA ASN A 2 -0.83 -25.04 41.64
C ASN A 2 -1.37 -23.64 41.40
N ASP A 3 -0.50 -22.74 41.02
CA ASP A 3 -0.83 -21.38 40.63
C ASP A 3 -1.11 -21.35 39.08
N PRO A 4 -2.33 -21.01 38.61
CA PRO A 4 -2.62 -20.93 37.22
C PRO A 4 -2.28 -19.53 36.70
N LYS A 5 -1.14 -19.40 35.99
CA LYS A 5 -0.84 -18.19 35.19
C LYS A 5 -1.89 -18.04 34.10
N LYS A 6 -2.77 -17.06 34.22
CA LYS A 6 -3.74 -16.63 33.22
C LYS A 6 -3.01 -16.06 32.02
N HIS A 7 -3.04 -16.81 30.93
CA HIS A 7 -2.67 -16.27 29.62
C HIS A 7 -3.74 -15.27 29.18
N LEU A 8 -3.40 -14.00 29.15
CA LEU A 8 -4.21 -12.94 28.54
C LEU A 8 -4.25 -13.21 27.01
N PRO A 9 -5.41 -13.24 26.36
CA PRO A 9 -5.47 -13.54 24.95
C PRO A 9 -4.76 -12.45 24.13
N LEU A 10 -3.92 -12.86 23.20
CA LEU A 10 -3.09 -12.01 22.32
C LEU A 10 -3.88 -10.88 21.61
N ARG A 11 -5.19 -11.11 21.40
CA ARG A 11 -6.11 -10.09 20.84
C ARG A 11 -6.29 -8.84 21.72
N LEU A 12 -6.17 -8.97 23.04
CA LEU A 12 -6.31 -7.83 23.96
C LEU A 12 -5.06 -6.91 23.91
N VAL A 13 -3.90 -7.47 23.64
CA VAL A 13 -2.63 -6.71 23.58
C VAL A 13 -2.58 -5.83 22.32
N ILE A 14 -3.13 -6.29 21.20
CA ILE A 14 -3.16 -5.52 19.93
C ILE A 14 -4.14 -4.33 20.04
N ILE A 15 -5.27 -4.51 20.70
CA ILE A 15 -6.27 -3.44 20.92
C ILE A 15 -5.70 -2.37 21.89
N VAL A 16 -4.97 -2.79 22.92
CA VAL A 16 -4.35 -1.86 23.88
C VAL A 16 -3.23 -1.04 23.24
N SER A 17 -2.44 -1.61 22.32
CA SER A 17 -1.38 -0.85 21.62
C SER A 17 -1.93 0.22 20.66
N LEU A 18 -3.10 0.01 20.03
CA LEU A 18 -3.74 1.04 19.20
C LEU A 18 -4.42 2.14 20.03
N MET A 19 -4.96 1.82 21.20
CA MET A 19 -5.45 2.83 22.17
C MET A 19 -4.31 3.66 22.77
N ALA A 20 -3.14 3.07 23.00
CA ALA A 20 -1.95 3.79 23.45
C ALA A 20 -1.43 4.78 22.37
N MET A 21 -1.62 4.51 21.08
CA MET A 21 -1.34 5.46 19.99
C MET A 21 -2.12 6.78 20.10
N MET A 22 -3.29 6.78 20.75
CA MET A 22 -4.11 7.97 20.91
C MET A 22 -3.88 8.71 22.23
N ALA A 23 -3.16 8.13 23.19
CA ALA A 23 -3.08 8.59 24.59
C ALA A 23 -1.76 9.26 25.00
N LEU A 24 -0.76 9.41 24.12
CA LEU A 24 0.47 10.14 24.46
C LEU A 24 0.18 11.64 24.64
N PRO A 25 0.48 12.24 25.81
CA PRO A 25 0.36 13.67 26.01
C PRO A 25 1.50 14.36 25.26
N ILE A 26 1.21 14.89 24.07
CA ILE A 26 2.16 15.69 23.31
C ILE A 26 2.07 17.14 23.82
N ALA A 27 3.01 17.52 24.64
CA ALA A 27 3.17 18.87 25.17
C ALA A 27 3.64 19.92 24.13
N ILE A 28 3.61 19.63 22.83
CA ILE A 28 4.00 20.57 21.76
C ILE A 28 2.98 20.49 20.62
N ALA A 29 1.71 20.82 20.89
CA ALA A 29 0.71 21.06 19.87
C ALA A 29 0.15 22.49 20.01
N ARG A 30 0.97 23.50 19.76
CA ARG A 30 0.47 24.86 19.53
C ARG A 30 0.15 25.01 18.06
N ALA A 31 -1.17 25.18 17.80
CA ALA A 31 -1.88 25.42 16.54
C ALA A 31 -2.40 24.17 15.80
N GLN A 32 -2.97 23.19 16.51
CA GLN A 32 -4.08 22.46 15.92
C GLN A 32 -5.34 23.31 16.16
N ASP A 33 -6.12 23.57 15.10
CA ASP A 33 -7.35 24.31 15.18
C ASP A 33 -8.21 23.77 16.32
N LYS A 34 -8.56 24.65 17.28
CA LYS A 34 -9.42 24.29 18.40
C LYS A 34 -10.73 23.77 17.82
N VAL A 35 -11.08 22.51 18.14
CA VAL A 35 -12.29 21.90 17.62
C VAL A 35 -13.50 22.69 18.10
N GLU A 36 -14.39 23.04 17.17
CA GLU A 36 -15.66 23.67 17.46
C GLU A 36 -16.79 22.63 17.51
N ASP A 37 -17.93 22.98 18.06
CA ASP A 37 -19.08 22.05 18.11
C ASP A 37 -19.54 21.65 16.72
N LYS A 38 -19.48 22.59 15.75
CA LYS A 38 -19.77 22.30 14.33
C LYS A 38 -18.85 21.20 13.75
N ASP A 39 -17.60 21.08 14.19
CA ASP A 39 -16.68 20.05 13.69
C ASP A 39 -17.04 18.69 14.29
N ARG A 40 -17.47 18.65 15.54
CA ARG A 40 -18.00 17.43 16.18
C ARG A 40 -19.28 16.96 15.49
N ASP A 41 -20.19 17.89 15.17
CA ASP A 41 -21.44 17.56 14.48
C ASP A 41 -21.16 17.06 13.05
N ARG A 42 -20.24 17.68 12.29
CA ARG A 42 -19.76 17.16 11.02
C ARG A 42 -19.20 15.76 11.15
N GLY A 43 -18.37 15.53 12.18
CA GLY A 43 -17.80 14.20 12.48
C GLY A 43 -18.85 13.13 12.72
N LYS A 44 -19.93 13.45 13.48
CA LYS A 44 -21.07 12.53 13.69
C LYS A 44 -21.83 12.24 12.39
N ILE A 45 -22.07 13.27 11.56
CA ILE A 45 -22.71 13.09 10.25
C ILE A 45 -21.88 12.19 9.35
N MET A 46 -20.55 12.44 9.25
CA MET A 46 -19.63 11.58 8.49
C MET A 46 -19.71 10.13 8.99
N LEU A 47 -19.62 9.93 10.32
CA LEU A 47 -19.69 8.60 10.94
C LEU A 47 -21.00 7.88 10.61
N GLY A 48 -22.15 8.56 10.70
CA GLY A 48 -23.46 8.00 10.39
C GLY A 48 -23.57 7.57 8.92
N ARG A 49 -23.17 8.44 7.98
CA ARG A 49 -23.21 8.13 6.54
C ARG A 49 -22.25 7.00 6.17
N ILE A 50 -21.06 6.94 6.78
CA ILE A 50 -20.13 5.82 6.59
C ILE A 50 -20.75 4.50 7.08
N LYS A 51 -21.43 4.53 8.23
CA LYS A 51 -22.17 3.35 8.73
C LYS A 51 -23.20 2.84 7.73
N ASP A 52 -23.98 3.75 7.14
CA ASP A 52 -24.99 3.40 6.14
C ASP A 52 -24.35 2.79 4.89
N GLN A 53 -23.23 3.37 4.43
CA GLN A 53 -22.46 2.81 3.30
C GLN A 53 -21.92 1.40 3.62
N LEU A 54 -21.40 1.16 4.82
CA LEU A 54 -20.96 -0.17 5.25
C LEU A 54 -22.12 -1.17 5.28
N LYS A 55 -23.26 -0.81 5.88
CA LYS A 55 -24.45 -1.67 5.93
C LYS A 55 -24.91 -2.09 4.53
N LYS A 56 -24.79 -1.20 3.57
CA LYS A 56 -25.23 -1.43 2.19
C LYS A 56 -24.22 -2.23 1.35
N ASN A 57 -22.93 -1.99 1.52
CA ASN A 57 -21.91 -2.35 0.53
C ASN A 57 -20.86 -3.33 1.02
N TYR A 58 -20.60 -3.43 2.34
CA TYR A 58 -19.55 -4.29 2.86
C TYR A 58 -19.82 -5.76 2.51
N TYR A 59 -18.81 -6.47 2.02
CA TYR A 59 -18.97 -7.81 1.44
C TYR A 59 -19.48 -8.84 2.43
N ASP A 60 -19.03 -8.79 3.70
CA ASP A 60 -19.46 -9.73 4.75
C ASP A 60 -20.63 -9.14 5.55
N PRO A 61 -21.86 -9.71 5.46
CA PRO A 61 -23.01 -9.21 6.21
C PRO A 61 -22.87 -9.34 7.73
N LYS A 62 -21.89 -10.13 8.21
CA LYS A 62 -21.57 -10.30 9.64
C LYS A 62 -20.46 -9.36 10.11
N TYR A 63 -19.92 -8.49 9.22
CA TYR A 63 -18.86 -7.53 9.52
C TYR A 63 -17.66 -8.18 10.24
N ARG A 64 -17.26 -9.38 9.81
CA ARG A 64 -16.21 -10.20 10.43
C ARG A 64 -16.40 -10.42 11.94
N GLY A 65 -17.67 -10.50 12.35
CA GLY A 65 -18.06 -10.71 13.75
C GLY A 65 -18.13 -9.46 14.61
N MET A 66 -17.98 -8.26 14.03
CA MET A 66 -18.11 -7.00 14.75
C MET A 66 -19.58 -6.65 14.97
N ASP A 67 -19.95 -6.27 16.21
CA ASP A 67 -21.20 -5.55 16.47
C ASP A 67 -21.07 -4.11 15.95
N LEU A 68 -21.49 -3.92 14.69
CA LEU A 68 -21.37 -2.65 14.01
C LEU A 68 -22.09 -1.51 14.73
N ASP A 69 -23.31 -1.77 15.23
CA ASP A 69 -24.14 -0.74 15.85
C ASP A 69 -23.54 -0.28 17.20
N ALA A 70 -23.07 -1.22 18.02
CA ALA A 70 -22.41 -0.89 19.29
C ALA A 70 -21.09 -0.13 19.08
N ARG A 71 -20.29 -0.52 18.07
CA ARG A 71 -19.01 0.16 17.78
C ARG A 71 -19.20 1.58 17.26
N PHE A 72 -20.15 1.80 16.36
CA PHE A 72 -20.46 3.14 15.86
C PHE A 72 -21.05 4.03 16.95
N LYS A 73 -21.91 3.51 17.84
CA LYS A 73 -22.39 4.24 19.01
C LYS A 73 -21.25 4.68 19.93
N THR A 74 -20.31 3.77 20.22
CA THR A 74 -19.12 4.09 21.02
C THR A 74 -18.26 5.18 20.35
N ALA A 75 -18.08 5.13 19.03
CA ALA A 75 -17.34 6.14 18.29
C ALA A 75 -18.05 7.50 18.35
N GLU A 76 -19.36 7.54 18.21
CA GLU A 76 -20.15 8.77 18.33
C GLU A 76 -19.96 9.44 19.70
N GLU A 77 -20.02 8.67 20.80
CA GLU A 77 -19.76 9.20 22.16
C GLU A 77 -18.33 9.78 22.27
N LYS A 78 -17.33 9.12 21.70
CA LYS A 78 -15.95 9.64 21.67
C LYS A 78 -15.83 10.94 20.88
N ILE A 79 -16.57 11.09 19.75
CA ILE A 79 -16.55 12.32 18.97
C ILE A 79 -17.10 13.52 19.77
N LYS A 80 -18.08 13.33 20.66
CA LYS A 80 -18.63 14.40 21.52
C LYS A 80 -17.56 15.07 22.39
N THR A 81 -16.55 14.33 22.78
CA THR A 81 -15.47 14.80 23.67
C THR A 81 -14.14 15.04 22.94
N ALA A 82 -14.11 14.90 21.63
CA ALA A 82 -12.89 15.11 20.84
C ALA A 82 -12.40 16.55 20.97
N THR A 83 -11.08 16.73 21.12
CA THR A 83 -10.42 18.02 21.32
C THR A 83 -9.72 18.57 20.07
N SER A 84 -9.65 17.78 18.99
CA SER A 84 -9.12 18.20 17.70
C SER A 84 -9.80 17.48 16.53
N VAL A 85 -9.81 18.12 15.35
CA VAL A 85 -10.32 17.52 14.11
C VAL A 85 -9.57 16.22 13.77
N GLY A 86 -8.24 16.20 13.98
CA GLY A 86 -7.46 14.98 13.79
C GLY A 86 -7.88 13.83 14.71
N GLN A 87 -8.34 14.12 15.93
CA GLN A 87 -8.91 13.12 16.83
C GLN A 87 -10.25 12.57 16.31
N ILE A 88 -11.12 13.44 15.78
CA ILE A 88 -12.39 13.02 15.13
C ILE A 88 -12.09 12.06 13.98
N PHE A 89 -11.17 12.41 13.10
CA PHE A 89 -10.80 11.55 11.97
C PHE A 89 -10.17 10.22 12.43
N GLY A 90 -9.34 10.27 13.48
CA GLY A 90 -8.79 9.06 14.10
C GLY A 90 -9.86 8.14 14.67
N ILE A 91 -10.91 8.68 15.30
CA ILE A 91 -12.04 7.89 15.83
C ILE A 91 -12.82 7.22 14.69
N ILE A 92 -13.12 7.96 13.60
CA ILE A 92 -13.80 7.41 12.43
C ILE A 92 -12.97 6.30 11.80
N ALA A 93 -11.68 6.56 11.56
CA ALA A 93 -10.77 5.59 10.97
C ALA A 93 -10.62 4.33 11.84
N GLN A 94 -10.59 4.48 13.16
CA GLN A 94 -10.45 3.37 14.11
C GLN A 94 -11.55 2.33 13.94
N VAL A 95 -12.81 2.77 13.81
CA VAL A 95 -13.94 1.84 13.65
C VAL A 95 -13.80 1.01 12.37
N LEU A 96 -13.29 1.61 11.30
CA LEU A 96 -13.09 0.92 10.02
C LEU A 96 -11.90 -0.05 10.08
N ILE A 97 -10.79 0.36 10.69
CA ILE A 97 -9.60 -0.50 10.89
C ILE A 97 -9.93 -1.75 11.72
N GLU A 98 -10.90 -1.66 12.63
CA GLU A 98 -11.34 -2.79 13.46
C GLU A 98 -12.10 -3.87 12.68
N LEU A 99 -12.55 -3.60 11.45
CA LEU A 99 -13.03 -4.62 10.52
C LEU A 99 -11.91 -5.58 10.10
N ASP A 100 -10.65 -5.18 10.31
CA ASP A 100 -9.47 -5.97 10.03
C ASP A 100 -9.43 -6.47 8.58
N ASP A 101 -9.68 -5.57 7.63
CA ASP A 101 -9.41 -5.77 6.22
C ASP A 101 -8.58 -4.61 5.64
N SER A 102 -7.80 -4.91 4.61
CA SER A 102 -6.80 -4.00 4.07
C SER A 102 -7.40 -2.85 3.23
N HIS A 103 -8.66 -2.96 2.79
CA HIS A 103 -9.26 -2.06 1.81
C HIS A 103 -10.45 -1.25 2.36
N THR A 104 -10.85 -1.45 3.63
CA THR A 104 -11.87 -0.63 4.29
C THR A 104 -11.22 0.40 5.18
N PHE A 105 -11.20 1.66 4.74
CA PHE A 105 -10.61 2.77 5.47
C PHE A 105 -11.25 4.11 5.15
N PHE A 106 -11.09 5.06 6.06
CA PHE A 106 -11.59 6.42 5.93
C PHE A 106 -10.68 7.26 5.03
N LEU A 107 -11.26 8.05 4.13
CA LEU A 107 -10.59 9.06 3.32
C LEU A 107 -10.90 10.43 3.92
N PRO A 108 -10.00 10.97 4.77
CA PRO A 108 -10.28 12.22 5.45
C PRO A 108 -10.33 13.40 4.49
N PRO A 109 -11.00 14.49 4.86
CA PRO A 109 -11.00 15.73 4.10
C PRO A 109 -9.59 16.22 3.78
N ALA A 110 -9.42 16.77 2.58
CA ALA A 110 -8.16 17.36 2.17
C ALA A 110 -7.75 18.50 3.10
N ARG A 111 -6.48 18.54 3.48
CA ARG A 111 -5.90 19.60 4.30
C ARG A 111 -5.32 20.69 3.41
N ALA A 112 -5.25 21.92 3.94
CA ALA A 112 -4.57 23.01 3.27
C ALA A 112 -3.03 22.85 3.23
N TYR A 113 -2.51 21.79 3.83
CA TYR A 113 -1.08 21.49 3.85
C TYR A 113 -0.84 19.98 3.92
N SER A 114 0.33 19.55 3.50
CA SER A 114 0.90 18.22 3.76
C SER A 114 2.22 18.33 4.51
N ASN A 115 2.57 17.28 5.24
CA ASN A 115 3.87 17.13 5.87
C ASN A 115 4.70 16.13 5.07
N GLU A 116 5.81 16.61 4.49
CA GLU A 116 6.76 15.77 3.74
C GLU A 116 7.94 15.45 4.65
N TYR A 117 8.05 14.17 5.08
CA TYR A 117 9.11 13.74 6.01
C TYR A 117 10.47 13.58 5.35
N GLY A 118 10.50 13.51 4.02
CA GLY A 118 11.73 13.44 3.24
C GLY A 118 12.46 12.09 3.30
N TRP A 119 11.80 11.05 3.76
CA TRP A 119 12.30 9.67 3.74
C TRP A 119 11.17 8.66 3.64
N THR A 120 11.50 7.46 3.18
CA THR A 120 10.54 6.35 3.08
C THR A 120 11.11 5.10 3.73
N MET A 121 10.23 4.18 4.08
CA MET A 121 10.58 2.91 4.71
C MET A 121 9.75 1.76 4.13
N GLN A 122 10.30 0.55 4.22
CA GLN A 122 9.61 -0.68 3.81
C GLN A 122 10.08 -1.87 4.63
N MET A 123 9.26 -2.91 4.67
CA MET A 123 9.67 -4.21 5.20
C MET A 123 10.57 -4.93 4.19
N VAL A 124 11.61 -5.58 4.71
CA VAL A 124 12.42 -6.58 4.00
C VAL A 124 12.55 -7.77 4.95
N GLY A 125 11.92 -8.88 4.60
CA GLY A 125 11.65 -9.94 5.58
C GLY A 125 10.84 -9.38 6.76
N GLU A 126 11.30 -9.64 7.97
CA GLU A 126 10.66 -9.20 9.20
C GLU A 126 11.23 -7.86 9.75
N ARG A 127 12.10 -7.20 9.00
CA ARG A 127 12.78 -5.97 9.43
C ARG A 127 12.33 -4.79 8.59
N CYS A 128 12.19 -3.62 9.22
CA CYS A 128 11.85 -2.37 8.54
C CYS A 128 13.12 -1.59 8.23
N PHE A 129 13.30 -1.15 6.98
CA PHE A 129 14.47 -0.39 6.56
C PHE A 129 14.07 0.93 5.91
N VAL A 130 14.91 1.94 6.09
CA VAL A 130 14.86 3.15 5.27
C VAL A 130 15.16 2.75 3.82
N SER A 131 14.21 2.99 2.92
CA SER A 131 14.32 2.63 1.51
C SER A 131 14.77 3.80 0.63
N SER A 132 14.44 5.04 1.01
CA SER A 132 14.93 6.24 0.31
C SER A 132 15.02 7.44 1.24
N VAL A 133 15.89 8.42 0.88
CA VAL A 133 16.03 9.71 1.55
C VAL A 133 16.06 10.80 0.49
N VAL A 134 15.27 11.85 0.68
CA VAL A 134 15.15 12.98 -0.25
C VAL A 134 16.30 13.95 0.02
N LYS A 135 17.00 14.34 -1.02
CA LYS A 135 18.08 15.34 -0.94
C LYS A 135 17.58 16.68 -0.40
N GLY A 136 18.28 17.26 0.55
CA GLY A 136 17.91 18.51 1.21
C GLY A 136 16.84 18.37 2.31
N SER A 137 16.44 17.13 2.66
CA SER A 137 15.54 16.88 3.78
C SER A 137 16.24 16.95 5.13
N ASP A 138 15.47 17.12 6.20
CA ASP A 138 15.98 17.02 7.56
C ASP A 138 16.56 15.62 7.86
N ALA A 139 15.95 14.57 7.29
CA ALA A 139 16.46 13.23 7.39
C ALA A 139 17.87 13.08 6.79
N GLU A 140 18.11 13.65 5.59
CA GLU A 140 19.46 13.66 4.98
C GLU A 140 20.45 14.45 5.86
N THR A 141 20.07 15.64 6.33
CA THR A 141 20.90 16.50 7.18
C THR A 141 21.31 15.80 8.48
N LYS A 142 20.43 14.99 9.04
CA LYS A 142 20.68 14.18 10.25
C LYS A 142 21.37 12.84 9.95
N GLY A 143 21.80 12.63 8.71
CA GLY A 143 22.60 11.48 8.30
C GLY A 143 21.81 10.17 8.17
N VAL A 144 20.47 10.24 8.02
CA VAL A 144 19.67 9.06 7.67
C VAL A 144 20.01 8.61 6.27
N LYS A 145 20.17 7.31 6.08
CA LYS A 145 20.56 6.72 4.80
C LYS A 145 19.68 5.53 4.46
N PRO A 146 19.47 5.22 3.17
CA PRO A 146 18.92 3.93 2.76
C PRO A 146 19.77 2.80 3.40
N GLY A 147 19.10 1.72 3.83
CA GLY A 147 19.75 0.62 4.55
C GLY A 147 19.81 0.78 6.07
N ASP A 148 19.53 1.97 6.63
CA ASP A 148 19.31 2.09 8.07
C ASP A 148 18.07 1.27 8.47
N GLU A 149 18.20 0.41 9.48
CA GLU A 149 17.07 -0.33 10.04
C GLU A 149 16.25 0.57 10.97
N VAL A 150 14.94 0.59 10.79
CA VAL A 150 14.00 1.34 11.63
C VAL A 150 13.58 0.46 12.80
N LEU A 151 14.21 0.63 13.95
CA LEU A 151 13.89 -0.12 15.17
C LEU A 151 12.59 0.38 15.80
N LEU A 152 12.41 1.71 15.83
CA LEU A 152 11.19 2.37 16.31
C LEU A 152 10.89 3.59 15.43
N ALA A 153 9.61 3.83 15.18
CA ALA A 153 9.13 5.10 14.63
C ALA A 153 7.87 5.54 15.37
N GLY A 154 7.82 6.81 15.80
CA GLY A 154 6.73 7.32 16.62
C GLY A 154 6.55 6.57 17.96
N GLY A 155 7.60 5.89 18.45
CA GLY A 155 7.57 5.03 19.63
C GLY A 155 7.11 3.59 19.38
N TYR A 156 6.81 3.22 18.12
CA TYR A 156 6.32 1.88 17.75
C TYR A 156 7.38 1.06 17.05
N LYS A 157 7.49 -0.23 17.42
CA LYS A 157 8.16 -1.22 16.61
C LYS A 157 7.28 -1.53 15.40
N LEU A 158 7.84 -1.33 14.19
CA LEU A 158 7.12 -1.56 12.95
C LEU A 158 7.31 -3.01 12.50
N ASP A 159 6.21 -3.59 12.01
CA ASP A 159 6.15 -4.92 11.41
C ASP A 159 5.19 -4.92 10.21
N ARG A 160 5.04 -6.07 9.54
CA ARG A 160 4.18 -6.21 8.36
C ARG A 160 2.70 -5.89 8.63
N SER A 161 2.23 -6.10 9.86
CA SER A 161 0.83 -5.89 10.22
C SER A 161 0.50 -4.43 10.54
N ASN A 162 1.50 -3.63 10.92
CA ASN A 162 1.27 -2.29 11.43
C ASN A 162 1.93 -1.15 10.62
N LEU A 163 2.90 -1.43 9.74
CA LEU A 163 3.60 -0.39 8.96
C LEU A 163 2.62 0.50 8.17
N TRP A 164 1.64 -0.10 7.47
CA TRP A 164 0.66 0.66 6.71
C TRP A 164 -0.24 1.53 7.61
N LYS A 165 -0.60 1.03 8.82
CA LYS A 165 -1.40 1.78 9.82
C LYS A 165 -0.61 2.99 10.33
N PHE A 166 0.68 2.80 10.58
CA PHE A 166 1.59 3.88 10.94
C PHE A 166 1.67 4.95 9.82
N GLN A 167 1.91 4.52 8.59
CA GLN A 167 1.97 5.42 7.44
C GLN A 167 0.64 6.16 7.24
N TYR A 168 -0.49 5.48 7.36
CA TYR A 168 -1.82 6.08 7.26
C TYR A 168 -2.06 7.12 8.37
N LEU A 169 -1.67 6.82 9.62
CA LEU A 169 -1.79 7.74 10.74
C LEU A 169 -0.99 9.03 10.48
N TYR A 170 0.29 8.90 10.13
CA TYR A 170 1.20 10.04 10.02
C TYR A 170 1.04 10.83 8.71
N ASN A 171 0.64 10.20 7.63
CA ASN A 171 0.47 10.89 6.35
C ASN A 171 -0.94 11.44 6.12
N ALA A 172 -1.99 10.74 6.59
CA ALA A 172 -3.37 11.09 6.30
C ALA A 172 -4.17 11.57 7.51
N LEU A 173 -4.22 10.78 8.59
CA LEU A 173 -5.13 11.07 9.69
C LEU A 173 -4.63 12.17 10.62
N ARG A 174 -3.37 12.12 11.00
CA ARG A 174 -2.77 13.02 11.98
C ARG A 174 -1.31 13.34 11.63
N PRO A 175 -1.05 14.08 10.55
CA PRO A 175 0.31 14.51 10.20
C PRO A 175 0.96 15.28 11.35
N GLN A 176 2.17 14.86 11.76
CA GLN A 176 2.94 15.48 12.83
C GLN A 176 4.07 16.33 12.26
N PRO A 177 4.53 17.37 12.95
CA PRO A 177 5.66 18.19 12.50
C PRO A 177 6.99 17.43 12.49
N PHE A 178 7.09 16.32 13.21
CA PHE A 178 8.24 15.44 13.23
C PHE A 178 7.83 14.00 13.58
N ILE A 179 8.74 13.05 13.29
CA ILE A 179 8.63 11.66 13.71
C ILE A 179 9.87 11.32 14.54
N PRO A 180 9.74 10.96 15.83
CA PRO A 180 10.84 10.41 16.58
C PRO A 180 11.14 8.98 16.06
N VAL A 181 12.41 8.70 15.81
CA VAL A 181 12.86 7.40 15.31
C VAL A 181 14.05 6.87 16.09
N VAL A 182 14.19 5.55 16.14
CA VAL A 182 15.41 4.87 16.54
C VAL A 182 15.86 4.06 15.33
N LEU A 183 17.03 4.40 14.80
CA LEU A 183 17.62 3.79 13.62
C LEU A 183 18.88 3.03 14.00
N ARG A 184 19.14 1.92 13.30
CA ARG A 184 20.41 1.17 13.37
C ARG A 184 21.05 1.18 11.99
N SER A 185 22.28 1.71 11.88
CA SER A 185 23.06 1.67 10.64
C SER A 185 23.47 0.24 10.27
N PRO A 186 23.87 -0.04 9.03
CA PRO A 186 24.44 -1.33 8.66
C PRO A 186 25.67 -1.72 9.49
N SER A 187 26.43 -0.74 10.02
CA SER A 187 27.56 -0.99 10.92
C SER A 187 27.17 -1.31 12.37
N GLY A 188 25.85 -1.28 12.70
CA GLY A 188 25.33 -1.60 14.03
C GLY A 188 25.16 -0.41 14.97
N GLU A 189 25.53 0.80 14.56
CA GLU A 189 25.37 2.02 15.38
C GLU A 189 23.90 2.40 15.52
N GLU A 190 23.42 2.56 16.75
CA GLU A 190 22.04 3.02 17.03
C GLU A 190 21.99 4.52 17.29
N ARG A 191 20.99 5.18 16.67
CA ARG A 191 20.79 6.63 16.76
C ARG A 191 19.31 6.93 17.06
N LYS A 192 19.09 7.87 17.99
CA LYS A 192 17.76 8.41 18.30
C LYS A 192 17.66 9.79 17.67
N LEU A 193 16.67 10.00 16.82
CA LEU A 193 16.51 11.24 16.03
C LEU A 193 15.04 11.64 16.02
N ASP A 194 14.81 12.96 16.03
CA ASP A 194 13.52 13.55 15.69
C ASP A 194 13.60 14.06 14.26
N LEU A 195 12.93 13.39 13.31
CA LEU A 195 12.97 13.74 11.89
C LEU A 195 11.85 14.72 11.57
N LEU A 196 12.23 15.98 11.29
CA LEU A 196 11.31 17.07 11.00
C LEU A 196 10.66 16.88 9.62
N ALA A 197 9.38 17.17 9.53
CA ALA A 197 8.66 17.27 8.28
C ALA A 197 8.78 18.67 7.68
N LYS A 198 8.93 18.76 6.37
CA LYS A 198 8.73 20.01 5.64
C LYS A 198 7.24 20.19 5.40
N ARG A 199 6.68 21.25 5.95
CA ARG A 199 5.29 21.62 5.69
C ARG A 199 5.18 22.25 4.30
N LYS A 200 4.28 21.70 3.49
CA LYS A 200 3.95 22.21 2.15
C LYS A 200 2.52 22.67 2.14
N GLU A 201 2.34 23.96 1.93
CA GLU A 201 1.01 24.57 1.80
C GLU A 201 0.42 24.22 0.43
N HIS A 202 -0.85 23.85 0.42
CA HIS A 202 -1.62 23.62 -0.80
C HIS A 202 -2.59 24.79 -0.99
N LYS A 203 -2.58 25.40 -2.16
CA LYS A 203 -3.63 26.35 -2.50
C LYS A 203 -4.97 25.58 -2.50
N ARG A 204 -5.93 26.03 -1.70
CA ARG A 204 -7.29 25.57 -1.83
C ARG A 204 -7.77 25.99 -3.21
N MET A 205 -8.22 25.05 -4.02
CA MET A 205 -8.89 25.35 -5.25
C MET A 205 -10.23 26.00 -4.90
N THR A 206 -10.30 27.33 -5.05
CA THR A 206 -11.51 28.11 -4.77
C THR A 206 -12.31 28.38 -6.04
N ASP A 207 -11.71 28.18 -7.21
CA ASP A 207 -12.33 28.49 -8.49
C ASP A 207 -11.92 27.49 -9.58
N LEU A 208 -12.85 26.62 -9.96
CA LEU A 208 -12.69 25.65 -11.06
C LEU A 208 -12.73 26.31 -12.45
N THR A 209 -13.07 27.59 -12.54
CA THR A 209 -13.12 28.32 -13.80
C THR A 209 -11.76 28.93 -14.18
N ASN A 210 -10.78 28.90 -13.28
CA ASN A 210 -9.44 29.39 -13.55
C ASN A 210 -8.66 28.39 -14.42
N TYR A 211 -8.60 28.66 -15.72
CA TYR A 211 -7.96 27.81 -16.73
C TYR A 211 -6.47 27.49 -16.39
N ASN A 212 -5.74 28.41 -15.80
CA ASN A 212 -4.32 28.19 -15.45
C ASN A 212 -4.17 27.19 -14.30
N GLU A 213 -5.04 27.26 -13.28
CA GLU A 213 -5.02 26.28 -12.18
C GLU A 213 -5.45 24.88 -12.67
N TRP A 214 -6.44 24.82 -13.56
CA TRP A 214 -6.84 23.59 -14.23
C TRP A 214 -5.69 22.99 -15.06
N MET A 215 -5.02 23.78 -15.86
CA MET A 215 -3.88 23.31 -16.67
C MET A 215 -2.69 22.87 -15.84
N ASP A 216 -2.46 23.47 -14.66
CA ASP A 216 -1.40 23.02 -13.75
C ASP A 216 -1.74 21.64 -13.13
N ILE A 217 -3.01 21.38 -12.85
CA ILE A 217 -3.50 20.05 -12.41
C ILE A 217 -3.30 19.01 -13.52
N VAL A 218 -3.72 19.33 -14.74
CA VAL A 218 -3.56 18.44 -15.90
C VAL A 218 -2.08 18.15 -16.13
N ARG A 219 -1.20 19.17 -16.14
CA ARG A 219 0.25 18.97 -16.28
C ARG A 219 0.89 18.21 -15.13
N LYS A 220 0.32 18.30 -13.92
CA LYS A 220 0.78 17.53 -12.77
C LYS A 220 0.35 16.08 -12.90
N ALA A 221 -0.90 15.82 -13.28
CA ALA A 221 -1.40 14.49 -13.57
C ALA A 221 -0.62 13.82 -14.72
N GLU A 222 -0.38 14.54 -15.83
CA GLU A 222 0.44 14.06 -16.96
C GLU A 222 1.88 13.74 -16.53
N ARG A 223 2.49 14.54 -15.64
CA ARG A 223 3.83 14.28 -15.09
C ARG A 223 3.84 13.08 -14.14
N GLU A 224 2.81 12.93 -13.31
CA GLU A 224 2.65 11.76 -12.44
C GLU A 224 2.41 10.50 -13.27
N GLU A 225 1.67 10.60 -14.37
CA GLU A 225 1.48 9.52 -15.35
C GLU A 225 2.77 9.16 -16.10
N GLN A 226 3.63 10.13 -16.41
CA GLN A 226 4.94 9.86 -17.02
C GLN A 226 5.92 9.17 -16.07
N VAL A 227 5.83 9.46 -14.77
CA VAL A 227 6.65 8.83 -13.72
C VAL A 227 6.22 7.38 -13.45
N GLY A 228 4.93 7.08 -13.64
CA GLY A 228 4.36 5.74 -13.48
C GLY A 228 4.46 4.84 -14.72
N ARG A 229 5.12 5.27 -15.82
CA ARG A 229 5.19 4.45 -17.03
C ARG A 229 5.99 3.18 -16.83
N ASP A 230 5.47 2.10 -17.38
CA ASP A 230 6.16 0.82 -17.48
C ASP A 230 7.52 0.98 -18.17
N MET A 231 8.54 0.39 -17.58
CA MET A 231 9.90 0.44 -18.07
C MET A 231 10.36 -0.93 -18.56
N PHE A 232 11.03 -0.94 -19.71
CA PHE A 232 11.55 -2.16 -20.31
C PHE A 232 13.08 -2.10 -20.44
N LYS A 233 13.74 -3.21 -20.13
CA LYS A 233 15.17 -3.37 -20.34
C LYS A 233 15.44 -4.72 -21.02
N ALA A 234 16.07 -4.70 -22.19
CA ALA A 234 16.35 -5.89 -22.95
C ALA A 234 17.84 -6.31 -22.88
N TYR A 235 18.08 -7.59 -22.97
CA TYR A 235 19.39 -8.23 -23.09
C TYR A 235 19.38 -9.21 -24.26
N GLY A 236 19.80 -8.72 -25.43
CA GLY A 236 19.71 -9.48 -26.68
C GLY A 236 18.29 -9.97 -26.94
N GLU A 237 18.15 -11.21 -27.38
CA GLU A 237 16.87 -11.91 -27.51
C GLU A 237 16.59 -12.85 -26.32
N GLU A 238 17.51 -12.96 -25.38
CA GLU A 238 17.44 -13.92 -24.26
C GLU A 238 16.50 -13.42 -23.17
N LEU A 239 16.53 -12.12 -22.84
CA LEU A 239 15.85 -11.58 -21.67
C LEU A 239 15.23 -10.22 -21.93
N LEU A 240 13.94 -10.09 -21.59
CA LEU A 240 13.29 -8.80 -21.38
C LEU A 240 12.91 -8.67 -19.91
N ILE A 241 13.28 -7.56 -19.28
CA ILE A 241 12.83 -7.15 -17.96
C ILE A 241 11.75 -6.11 -18.15
N TRP A 242 10.58 -6.34 -17.60
CA TRP A 242 9.47 -5.40 -17.58
C TRP A 242 9.18 -4.99 -16.13
N LYS A 243 9.50 -3.73 -15.81
CA LYS A 243 9.09 -3.09 -14.55
C LYS A 243 7.69 -2.54 -14.73
N MET A 244 6.72 -3.16 -14.10
CA MET A 244 5.32 -2.74 -14.10
C MET A 244 5.01 -2.01 -12.78
N HIS A 245 4.68 -0.73 -12.86
CA HIS A 245 4.47 0.10 -11.67
C HIS A 245 3.07 -0.06 -11.08
N GLU A 246 2.06 -0.25 -11.92
CA GLU A 246 0.65 -0.35 -11.53
C GLU A 246 -0.12 -1.20 -12.56
N PHE A 247 -1.25 -1.79 -12.15
CA PHE A 247 -2.15 -2.55 -13.03
C PHE A 247 -3.24 -1.62 -13.58
N ASP A 248 -2.85 -0.60 -14.34
CA ASP A 248 -3.72 0.43 -14.90
C ASP A 248 -3.79 0.39 -16.44
N LEU A 249 -3.28 -0.69 -17.05
CA LEU A 249 -3.23 -0.86 -18.49
C LEU A 249 -4.57 -1.35 -19.06
N THR A 250 -4.96 -0.76 -20.18
CA THR A 250 -6.06 -1.27 -21.00
C THR A 250 -5.67 -2.58 -21.71
N ASP A 251 -6.64 -3.33 -22.21
CA ASP A 251 -6.40 -4.56 -22.97
C ASP A 251 -5.44 -4.35 -24.17
N SER A 252 -5.58 -3.24 -24.88
CA SER A 252 -4.69 -2.90 -26.01
C SER A 252 -3.26 -2.65 -25.55
N GLN A 253 -3.08 -1.91 -24.45
CA GLN A 253 -1.75 -1.62 -23.90
C GLN A 253 -1.05 -2.90 -23.41
N VAL A 254 -1.80 -3.81 -22.77
CA VAL A 254 -1.27 -5.13 -22.40
C VAL A 254 -0.86 -5.91 -23.65
N ASP A 255 -1.69 -5.93 -24.69
CA ASP A 255 -1.37 -6.63 -25.94
C ASP A 255 -0.15 -6.05 -26.64
N ASP A 256 0.01 -4.75 -26.66
CA ASP A 256 1.18 -4.06 -27.22
C ASP A 256 2.46 -4.41 -26.45
N ALA A 257 2.37 -4.45 -25.11
CA ALA A 257 3.47 -4.89 -24.27
C ALA A 257 3.83 -6.36 -24.55
N MET A 258 2.83 -7.24 -24.60
CA MET A 258 3.02 -8.67 -24.89
C MET A 258 3.57 -8.88 -26.30
N GLY A 259 3.18 -8.09 -27.30
CA GLY A 259 3.75 -8.12 -28.66
C GLY A 259 5.26 -7.85 -28.68
N LYS A 260 5.77 -7.00 -27.79
CA LYS A 260 7.21 -6.79 -27.59
C LYS A 260 7.86 -8.00 -26.91
N ILE A 261 7.21 -8.55 -25.88
CA ILE A 261 7.70 -9.64 -25.02
C ILE A 261 7.89 -10.94 -25.83
N HIS A 262 7.02 -11.22 -26.79
CA HIS A 262 7.08 -12.45 -27.61
C HIS A 262 8.40 -12.67 -28.36
N LYS A 263 9.22 -11.63 -28.53
CA LYS A 263 10.53 -11.69 -29.19
C LYS A 263 11.64 -12.28 -28.31
N TYR A 264 11.37 -12.46 -26.99
CA TYR A 264 12.37 -12.85 -26.03
C TYR A 264 12.11 -14.26 -25.49
N LYS A 265 13.17 -14.96 -25.11
CA LYS A 265 13.08 -16.30 -24.53
C LYS A 265 12.62 -16.28 -23.08
N THR A 266 12.97 -15.21 -22.33
CA THR A 266 12.62 -15.03 -20.91
C THR A 266 12.02 -13.66 -20.68
N LEU A 267 10.95 -13.63 -19.89
CA LEU A 267 10.37 -12.42 -19.28
C LEU A 267 10.65 -12.42 -17.78
N ILE A 268 11.29 -11.36 -17.29
CA ILE A 268 11.24 -10.99 -15.87
C ILE A 268 10.18 -9.89 -15.74
N LEU A 269 9.07 -10.19 -15.07
CA LEU A 269 8.05 -9.22 -14.72
C LEU A 269 8.31 -8.72 -13.29
N ASP A 270 8.81 -7.50 -13.16
CA ASP A 270 9.15 -6.90 -11.86
C ASP A 270 7.94 -6.14 -11.30
N LEU A 271 7.27 -6.76 -10.32
CA LEU A 271 6.12 -6.23 -9.58
C LEU A 271 6.50 -5.68 -8.20
N ARG A 272 7.78 -5.56 -7.87
CA ARG A 272 8.23 -4.98 -6.60
C ARG A 272 7.76 -3.53 -6.51
N GLY A 273 7.14 -3.15 -5.39
CA GLY A 273 6.57 -1.83 -5.17
C GLY A 273 5.27 -1.55 -5.91
N ASN A 274 4.72 -2.53 -6.66
CA ASN A 274 3.45 -2.40 -7.38
C ASN A 274 2.26 -2.67 -6.43
N GLY A 275 1.49 -1.63 -6.11
CA GLY A 275 0.35 -1.70 -5.20
C GLY A 275 -0.93 -2.32 -5.77
N GLY A 276 -0.91 -2.79 -7.02
CA GLY A 276 -2.07 -3.42 -7.65
C GLY A 276 -2.73 -2.54 -8.72
N GLY A 277 -4.05 -2.61 -8.85
CA GLY A 277 -4.85 -1.85 -9.82
C GLY A 277 -6.03 -2.64 -10.38
N TRP A 278 -6.28 -2.53 -11.67
CA TRP A 278 -7.52 -3.03 -12.29
C TRP A 278 -7.54 -4.55 -12.50
N VAL A 279 -8.68 -5.16 -12.18
CA VAL A 279 -8.93 -6.59 -12.42
C VAL A 279 -8.88 -6.94 -13.93
N THR A 280 -9.27 -6.01 -14.80
CA THR A 280 -9.19 -6.19 -16.26
C THR A 280 -7.76 -6.39 -16.72
N THR A 281 -6.81 -5.62 -16.20
CA THR A 281 -5.38 -5.77 -16.51
C THR A 281 -4.84 -7.14 -16.08
N ILE A 282 -5.22 -7.63 -14.86
CA ILE A 282 -4.84 -8.99 -14.42
C ILE A 282 -5.36 -10.03 -15.41
N LYS A 283 -6.66 -9.98 -15.73
CA LYS A 283 -7.29 -10.93 -16.64
C LYS A 283 -6.61 -10.94 -18.00
N ARG A 284 -6.26 -9.75 -18.52
CA ARG A 284 -5.59 -9.66 -19.82
C ARG A 284 -4.17 -10.22 -19.79
N LEU A 285 -3.42 -10.01 -18.71
CA LEU A 285 -2.08 -10.60 -18.53
C LEU A 285 -2.17 -12.12 -18.40
N VAL A 286 -3.06 -12.65 -17.57
CA VAL A 286 -3.27 -14.11 -17.43
C VAL A 286 -3.61 -14.73 -18.78
N ALA A 287 -4.52 -14.12 -19.56
CA ALA A 287 -4.90 -14.58 -20.89
C ALA A 287 -3.72 -14.62 -21.89
N ASN A 288 -2.72 -13.77 -21.71
CA ASN A 288 -1.51 -13.70 -22.55
C ASN A 288 -0.35 -14.59 -22.04
N LEU A 289 -0.42 -15.06 -20.79
CA LEU A 289 0.67 -15.81 -20.16
C LEU A 289 0.38 -17.31 -20.04
N ILE A 290 -0.89 -17.72 -20.02
CA ILE A 290 -1.31 -19.12 -19.77
C ILE A 290 -2.10 -19.65 -20.97
N ASP A 291 -1.78 -20.86 -21.42
CA ASP A 291 -2.23 -21.45 -22.68
C ASP A 291 -3.57 -22.22 -22.61
N HIS A 292 -4.19 -22.22 -21.44
CA HIS A 292 -5.51 -22.79 -21.19
C HIS A 292 -6.41 -21.84 -20.40
N ASP A 293 -7.69 -22.13 -20.34
CA ASP A 293 -8.63 -21.35 -19.53
C ASP A 293 -8.34 -21.51 -18.05
N VAL A 294 -8.26 -20.40 -17.32
CA VAL A 294 -7.86 -20.37 -15.90
C VAL A 294 -9.01 -19.90 -15.03
N LYS A 295 -9.34 -20.67 -13.99
CA LYS A 295 -10.11 -20.16 -12.87
C LYS A 295 -9.14 -19.53 -11.86
N ILE A 296 -9.09 -18.21 -11.80
CA ILE A 296 -8.26 -17.47 -10.82
C ILE A 296 -8.75 -17.78 -9.40
N GLY A 297 -10.05 -17.77 -9.18
CA GLY A 297 -10.67 -18.01 -7.88
C GLY A 297 -12.17 -17.75 -7.90
N ASP A 298 -12.74 -17.55 -6.72
CA ASP A 298 -14.14 -17.22 -6.51
C ASP A 298 -14.25 -15.84 -5.85
N SER A 299 -14.93 -14.90 -6.51
CA SER A 299 -15.24 -13.59 -5.95
C SER A 299 -16.46 -13.71 -5.01
N VAL A 300 -16.22 -13.52 -3.72
CA VAL A 300 -17.24 -13.59 -2.67
C VAL A 300 -17.72 -12.18 -2.35
N THR A 301 -18.96 -11.88 -2.71
CA THR A 301 -19.62 -10.61 -2.42
C THR A 301 -20.69 -10.77 -1.33
N ARG A 302 -21.30 -9.68 -0.91
CA ARG A 302 -22.43 -9.70 0.05
C ARG A 302 -23.61 -10.55 -0.43
N LYS A 303 -23.81 -10.67 -1.75
CA LYS A 303 -25.00 -11.28 -2.33
C LYS A 303 -24.77 -12.68 -2.92
N GLU A 304 -23.58 -12.91 -3.42
CA GLU A 304 -23.30 -14.10 -4.23
C GLU A 304 -21.79 -14.40 -4.28
N THR A 305 -21.48 -15.62 -4.65
CA THR A 305 -20.13 -16.06 -5.00
C THR A 305 -20.09 -16.38 -6.48
N LYS A 306 -19.14 -15.81 -7.20
CA LYS A 306 -18.97 -16.01 -8.65
C LYS A 306 -17.55 -16.44 -9.00
N PRO A 307 -17.36 -17.42 -9.88
CA PRO A 307 -16.05 -17.79 -10.36
C PRO A 307 -15.45 -16.68 -11.24
N GLU A 308 -14.19 -16.33 -10.99
CA GLU A 308 -13.38 -15.46 -11.81
C GLU A 308 -12.58 -16.32 -12.79
N VAL A 309 -13.10 -16.45 -14.02
CA VAL A 309 -12.50 -17.26 -15.07
C VAL A 309 -11.93 -16.36 -16.15
N VAL A 310 -10.73 -16.70 -16.61
CA VAL A 310 -10.05 -16.05 -17.72
C VAL A 310 -9.96 -17.03 -18.89
N LYS A 311 -10.39 -16.58 -20.07
CA LYS A 311 -10.22 -17.30 -21.32
C LYS A 311 -8.82 -17.05 -21.87
N THR A 312 -8.11 -18.11 -22.20
CA THR A 312 -6.80 -18.05 -22.84
C THR A 312 -6.86 -17.41 -24.22
N ARG A 313 -5.73 -16.88 -24.67
CA ARG A 313 -5.52 -16.46 -26.08
C ARG A 313 -4.96 -17.59 -26.97
N GLY A 314 -4.91 -18.80 -26.47
CA GLY A 314 -4.46 -19.99 -27.20
C GLY A 314 -3.03 -19.86 -27.69
N ASP A 315 -2.80 -20.00 -28.99
CA ASP A 315 -1.45 -19.95 -29.57
C ASP A 315 -0.75 -18.59 -29.46
N LYS A 316 -1.48 -17.52 -29.12
CA LYS A 316 -0.93 -16.16 -28.96
C LYS A 316 -0.35 -15.91 -27.58
N VAL A 317 -0.25 -16.91 -26.72
CA VAL A 317 0.34 -16.77 -25.39
C VAL A 317 1.86 -16.73 -25.46
N PHE A 318 2.48 -16.02 -24.52
CA PHE A 318 3.93 -16.05 -24.36
C PHE A 318 4.37 -17.42 -23.82
N LYS A 319 5.15 -18.16 -24.59
CA LYS A 319 5.61 -19.53 -24.26
C LYS A 319 7.01 -19.56 -23.61
N GLY A 320 7.68 -18.42 -23.53
CA GLY A 320 9.01 -18.31 -22.94
C GLY A 320 9.00 -18.50 -21.41
N LYS A 321 10.19 -18.50 -20.82
CA LYS A 321 10.36 -18.56 -19.36
C LYS A 321 9.80 -17.30 -18.71
N LEU A 322 8.99 -17.48 -17.64
CA LEU A 322 8.42 -16.39 -16.87
C LEU A 322 8.99 -16.40 -15.45
N ILE A 323 9.51 -15.25 -15.01
CA ILE A 323 9.96 -14.99 -13.66
C ILE A 323 9.23 -13.73 -13.19
N ILE A 324 8.62 -13.78 -11.98
CA ILE A 324 7.97 -12.63 -11.36
C ILE A 324 8.78 -12.22 -10.14
N LEU A 325 9.11 -10.92 -10.02
CA LEU A 325 9.74 -10.38 -8.82
C LEU A 325 8.71 -9.66 -7.98
N VAL A 326 8.71 -9.96 -6.68
CA VAL A 326 7.80 -9.37 -5.69
C VAL A 326 8.55 -8.89 -4.45
N ASP A 327 7.95 -7.93 -3.73
CA ASP A 327 8.42 -7.45 -2.44
C ASP A 327 7.24 -7.19 -1.48
N SER A 328 7.54 -6.73 -0.27
CA SER A 328 6.55 -6.41 0.77
C SER A 328 5.55 -5.30 0.39
N ARG A 329 5.76 -4.60 -0.72
CA ARG A 329 4.86 -3.57 -1.27
C ARG A 329 4.09 -4.05 -2.49
N SER A 330 4.38 -5.26 -2.98
CA SER A 330 3.54 -5.90 -4.00
C SER A 330 2.20 -6.26 -3.37
N ALA A 331 1.11 -5.65 -3.85
CA ALA A 331 -0.21 -5.77 -3.25
C ALA A 331 -1.31 -6.03 -4.29
N SER A 332 -2.46 -6.53 -3.84
CA SER A 332 -3.69 -6.64 -4.62
C SER A 332 -3.48 -7.40 -5.95
N ALA A 333 -3.62 -6.74 -7.10
CA ALA A 333 -3.46 -7.32 -8.44
C ALA A 333 -2.10 -8.02 -8.63
N SER A 334 -1.02 -7.48 -8.05
CA SER A 334 0.31 -8.11 -8.05
C SER A 334 0.30 -9.47 -7.38
N GLU A 335 -0.41 -9.59 -6.28
CA GLU A 335 -0.52 -10.82 -5.49
C GLU A 335 -1.37 -11.86 -6.22
N VAL A 336 -2.50 -11.43 -6.78
CA VAL A 336 -3.41 -12.28 -7.55
C VAL A 336 -2.68 -12.88 -8.77
N LEU A 337 -1.96 -12.05 -9.55
CA LEU A 337 -1.20 -12.53 -10.70
C LEU A 337 -0.09 -13.50 -10.27
N SER A 338 0.69 -13.13 -9.25
CA SER A 338 1.80 -13.96 -8.75
C SER A 338 1.30 -15.32 -8.26
N ARG A 339 0.20 -15.33 -7.47
CA ARG A 339 -0.39 -16.58 -6.98
C ARG A 339 -0.98 -17.43 -8.11
N THR A 340 -1.63 -16.81 -9.08
CA THR A 340 -2.14 -17.52 -10.27
C THR A 340 -0.99 -18.19 -11.02
N VAL A 341 0.12 -17.49 -11.24
CA VAL A 341 1.31 -18.08 -11.90
C VAL A 341 1.90 -19.25 -11.12
N GLN A 342 1.92 -19.20 -9.78
CA GLN A 342 2.34 -20.33 -8.94
C GLN A 342 1.40 -21.52 -9.07
N LEU A 343 0.08 -21.31 -8.93
CA LEU A 343 -0.93 -22.35 -8.95
C LEU A 343 -0.95 -23.09 -10.30
N GLU A 344 -0.80 -22.34 -11.39
CA GLU A 344 -0.73 -22.88 -12.75
C GLU A 344 0.68 -23.37 -13.15
N LYS A 345 1.66 -23.29 -12.24
CA LYS A 345 3.07 -23.68 -12.48
C LYS A 345 3.65 -23.04 -13.74
N ARG A 346 3.17 -21.83 -14.07
CA ARG A 346 3.54 -21.12 -15.31
C ARG A 346 4.91 -20.44 -15.22
N GLY A 347 5.36 -20.11 -14.05
CA GLY A 347 6.61 -19.39 -13.83
C GLY A 347 7.09 -19.48 -12.40
N THR A 348 8.18 -18.80 -12.09
CA THR A 348 8.79 -18.75 -10.76
C THR A 348 8.61 -17.37 -10.16
N VAL A 349 8.10 -17.30 -8.93
CA VAL A 349 7.98 -16.06 -8.14
C VAL A 349 9.17 -15.96 -7.21
N ILE A 350 9.90 -14.83 -7.26
CA ILE A 350 11.16 -14.62 -6.53
C ILE A 350 11.07 -13.28 -5.76
N GLY A 351 11.63 -13.24 -4.56
CA GLY A 351 11.74 -12.00 -3.78
C GLY A 351 11.33 -12.15 -2.33
N ASP A 352 10.55 -11.19 -1.83
CA ASP A 352 10.03 -11.17 -0.47
C ASP A 352 8.52 -11.48 -0.47
N GLN A 353 8.01 -11.95 0.68
CA GLN A 353 6.57 -12.10 0.89
C GLN A 353 5.84 -10.78 0.59
N THR A 354 4.72 -10.89 -0.11
CA THR A 354 3.92 -9.73 -0.54
C THR A 354 3.09 -9.12 0.62
N ALA A 355 2.37 -8.05 0.35
CA ALA A 355 1.68 -7.25 1.36
C ALA A 355 0.55 -8.00 2.11
N GLY A 356 -0.15 -8.94 1.45
CA GLY A 356 -1.34 -9.55 2.00
C GLY A 356 -2.54 -8.60 2.01
N ALA A 357 -2.71 -7.82 0.93
CA ALA A 357 -3.75 -6.80 0.80
C ALA A 357 -4.49 -6.99 -0.53
N VAL A 358 -5.50 -7.88 -0.57
CA VAL A 358 -6.05 -8.42 -1.82
C VAL A 358 -7.55 -8.20 -2.00
N MET A 359 -8.20 -7.53 -1.06
CA MET A 359 -9.63 -7.25 -1.16
C MET A 359 -9.98 -6.35 -2.35
N THR A 360 -11.16 -6.53 -2.93
CA THR A 360 -11.69 -5.57 -3.89
C THR A 360 -12.55 -4.54 -3.17
N SER A 361 -12.24 -3.27 -3.35
CA SER A 361 -12.99 -2.18 -2.73
C SER A 361 -13.61 -1.23 -3.73
N ARG A 362 -14.57 -0.43 -3.23
CA ARG A 362 -15.10 0.75 -3.90
C ARG A 362 -14.94 1.96 -3.02
N GLN A 363 -14.60 3.08 -3.65
CA GLN A 363 -14.57 4.36 -2.96
C GLN A 363 -15.93 5.04 -3.08
N PHE A 364 -16.42 5.57 -1.96
CA PHE A 364 -17.64 6.35 -1.86
C PHE A 364 -17.25 7.74 -1.36
N SER A 365 -17.45 8.73 -2.21
CA SER A 365 -17.24 10.15 -1.86
C SER A 365 -18.54 10.75 -1.35
N ASP A 366 -18.44 11.65 -0.38
CA ASP A 366 -19.56 12.36 0.20
C ASP A 366 -19.10 13.75 0.68
N GLU A 367 -20.04 14.59 1.07
CA GLU A 367 -19.77 15.94 1.53
C GLU A 367 -20.61 16.31 2.76
N VAL A 368 -20.11 17.22 3.59
CA VAL A 368 -20.82 17.69 4.77
C VAL A 368 -20.64 19.19 4.97
N GLY A 369 -21.69 19.88 5.38
CA GLY A 369 -21.74 21.33 5.65
C GLY A 369 -22.65 22.07 4.68
N LEU A 370 -23.08 23.27 5.09
CA LEU A 370 -23.93 24.19 4.28
C LEU A 370 -23.10 25.38 3.81
N ASP A 371 -22.48 26.14 4.74
CA ASP A 371 -21.70 27.32 4.40
C ASP A 371 -20.30 26.97 3.90
N VAL A 372 -19.67 25.96 4.52
CA VAL A 372 -18.38 25.40 4.12
C VAL A 372 -18.56 23.91 3.89
N VAL A 373 -18.56 23.53 2.62
CA VAL A 373 -18.67 22.14 2.21
C VAL A 373 -17.31 21.45 2.39
N VAL A 374 -17.32 20.30 3.04
CA VAL A 374 -16.13 19.48 3.31
C VAL A 374 -16.31 18.12 2.65
N PHE A 375 -15.48 17.84 1.66
CA PHE A 375 -15.46 16.55 0.96
C PHE A 375 -14.66 15.52 1.74
N TYR A 376 -15.18 14.32 1.83
CA TYR A 376 -14.54 13.16 2.44
C TYR A 376 -14.95 11.89 1.71
N GLY A 377 -14.40 10.75 2.11
CA GLY A 377 -14.79 9.49 1.50
C GLY A 377 -14.54 8.29 2.41
N VAL A 378 -14.94 7.16 1.92
CA VAL A 378 -14.64 5.86 2.52
C VAL A 378 -14.37 4.84 1.42
N SER A 379 -13.29 4.08 1.57
CA SER A 379 -13.08 2.86 0.81
C SER A 379 -13.76 1.72 1.56
N ILE A 380 -14.56 0.92 0.87
CA ILE A 380 -15.29 -0.21 1.46
C ILE A 380 -15.02 -1.46 0.63
N THR A 381 -14.59 -2.50 1.27
CA THR A 381 -14.44 -3.82 0.69
C THR A 381 -15.78 -4.37 0.23
N VAL A 382 -15.91 -4.65 -1.06
CA VAL A 382 -17.13 -5.16 -1.69
C VAL A 382 -17.04 -6.63 -2.09
N SER A 383 -15.81 -7.18 -2.18
CA SER A 383 -15.61 -8.63 -2.34
C SER A 383 -14.24 -9.08 -1.80
N ASP A 384 -14.20 -10.34 -1.37
CA ASP A 384 -12.99 -11.13 -1.16
C ASP A 384 -12.76 -12.05 -2.37
N LEU A 385 -11.50 -12.31 -2.71
CA LEU A 385 -11.13 -13.28 -3.74
C LEU A 385 -10.54 -14.52 -3.08
N ILE A 386 -11.29 -15.60 -3.10
CA ILE A 386 -10.80 -16.91 -2.71
C ILE A 386 -10.12 -17.55 -3.92
N MET A 387 -8.82 -17.74 -3.86
CA MET A 387 -8.03 -18.27 -4.97
C MET A 387 -8.47 -19.71 -5.31
N SER A 388 -8.04 -20.23 -6.47
CA SER A 388 -8.44 -21.57 -6.94
C SER A 388 -8.03 -22.72 -6.01
N ASP A 389 -7.08 -22.48 -5.09
CA ASP A 389 -6.69 -23.41 -4.02
C ASP A 389 -7.57 -23.31 -2.76
N GLY A 390 -8.63 -22.50 -2.79
CA GLY A 390 -9.56 -22.31 -1.69
C GLY A 390 -9.08 -21.34 -0.59
N GLN A 391 -7.99 -20.57 -0.82
CA GLN A 391 -7.43 -19.66 0.17
C GLN A 391 -7.60 -18.20 -0.23
N SER A 392 -7.94 -17.34 0.74
CA SER A 392 -7.78 -15.89 0.60
C SER A 392 -6.32 -15.49 0.84
N LEU A 393 -5.83 -14.53 0.05
CA LEU A 393 -4.50 -13.95 0.25
C LEU A 393 -4.51 -12.80 1.26
N GLU A 394 -5.68 -12.35 1.69
CA GLU A 394 -5.81 -11.28 2.68
C GLU A 394 -5.10 -11.64 3.98
N HIS A 395 -4.23 -10.74 4.49
CA HIS A 395 -3.31 -10.92 5.61
C HIS A 395 -2.23 -12.01 5.46
N ARG A 396 -2.24 -12.74 4.35
CA ARG A 396 -1.28 -13.84 4.11
C ARG A 396 -0.24 -13.45 3.07
N GLY A 397 -0.67 -12.79 2.01
CA GLY A 397 0.19 -12.50 0.88
C GLY A 397 0.59 -13.74 0.10
N VAL A 398 1.48 -13.53 -0.85
CA VAL A 398 2.15 -14.57 -1.62
C VAL A 398 3.53 -14.80 -1.04
N VAL A 399 3.82 -16.00 -0.61
CA VAL A 399 5.18 -16.43 -0.29
C VAL A 399 5.85 -16.80 -1.62
N PRO A 400 6.99 -16.17 -1.98
CA PRO A 400 7.71 -16.50 -3.21
C PRO A 400 8.16 -17.97 -3.23
N ASP A 401 8.29 -18.54 -4.44
CA ASP A 401 8.88 -19.88 -4.62
C ASP A 401 10.35 -19.88 -4.19
N GLU A 402 11.03 -18.74 -4.40
CA GLU A 402 12.40 -18.52 -3.95
C GLU A 402 12.49 -17.19 -3.18
N VAL A 403 12.68 -17.29 -1.86
CA VAL A 403 12.91 -16.11 -1.02
C VAL A 403 14.31 -15.57 -1.28
N ARG A 404 14.37 -14.32 -1.74
CA ARG A 404 15.63 -13.58 -1.98
C ARG A 404 15.45 -12.15 -1.47
N LEU A 405 16.26 -11.79 -0.48
CA LEU A 405 16.16 -10.49 0.17
C LEU A 405 17.47 -9.72 -0.03
N PRO A 406 17.38 -8.39 -0.29
CA PRO A 406 18.56 -7.54 -0.22
C PRO A 406 19.00 -7.40 1.25
N THR A 407 20.30 -7.27 1.48
CA THR A 407 20.83 -6.93 2.81
C THR A 407 20.75 -5.43 3.06
N ALA A 408 20.98 -4.99 4.31
CA ALA A 408 21.09 -3.57 4.66
C ALA A 408 22.18 -2.86 3.81
N GLU A 409 23.31 -3.53 3.59
CA GLU A 409 24.40 -3.04 2.77
C GLU A 409 24.04 -2.97 1.29
N ASP A 410 23.21 -3.89 0.78
CA ASP A 410 22.71 -3.82 -0.59
C ASP A 410 21.80 -2.60 -0.79
N ILE A 411 20.88 -2.36 0.17
CA ILE A 411 20.00 -1.20 0.14
C ILE A 411 20.82 0.09 0.21
N ALA A 412 21.79 0.16 1.12
CA ALA A 412 22.67 1.31 1.31
C ALA A 412 23.50 1.62 0.05
N ALA A 413 23.97 0.59 -0.63
CA ALA A 413 24.78 0.71 -1.85
C ALA A 413 23.94 0.75 -3.14
N THR A 414 22.61 0.75 -3.05
CA THR A 414 21.70 0.71 -4.20
C THR A 414 22.01 -0.48 -5.13
N ARG A 415 22.35 -1.65 -4.55
CA ARG A 415 22.53 -2.90 -5.27
C ARG A 415 21.23 -3.67 -5.34
N ASP A 416 21.00 -4.39 -6.45
CA ASP A 416 19.83 -5.26 -6.62
C ASP A 416 20.26 -6.72 -6.84
N PRO A 417 20.54 -7.46 -5.77
CA PRO A 417 20.92 -8.87 -5.87
C PRO A 417 19.76 -9.74 -6.33
N VAL A 418 18.51 -9.32 -6.10
CA VAL A 418 17.30 -10.07 -6.49
C VAL A 418 17.13 -10.10 -8.01
N LEU A 419 17.23 -8.93 -8.66
CA LEU A 419 17.18 -8.83 -10.11
C LEU A 419 18.38 -9.48 -10.78
N SER A 420 19.58 -9.30 -10.19
CA SER A 420 20.82 -9.97 -10.65
C SER A 420 20.65 -11.50 -10.66
N TYR A 421 20.12 -12.05 -9.58
CA TYR A 421 19.84 -13.48 -9.47
C TYR A 421 18.81 -13.94 -10.53
N ALA A 422 17.69 -13.23 -10.65
CA ALA A 422 16.66 -13.56 -11.63
C ALA A 422 17.20 -13.54 -13.08
N ALA A 423 18.07 -12.58 -13.41
CA ALA A 423 18.74 -12.52 -14.72
C ALA A 423 19.65 -13.73 -14.95
N SER A 424 20.32 -14.21 -13.92
CA SER A 424 21.18 -15.41 -14.00
C SER A 424 20.40 -16.68 -14.37
N LEU A 425 19.12 -16.76 -13.94
CA LEU A 425 18.22 -17.86 -14.31
C LEU A 425 17.81 -17.81 -15.79
N ALA A 426 17.97 -16.66 -16.44
CA ALA A 426 17.80 -16.46 -17.87
C ALA A 426 19.12 -16.61 -18.67
N GLY A 427 20.20 -17.02 -17.99
CA GLY A 427 21.53 -17.12 -18.61
C GLY A 427 22.24 -15.77 -18.83
N VAL A 428 21.71 -14.69 -18.27
CA VAL A 428 22.27 -13.34 -18.38
C VAL A 428 23.04 -12.99 -17.11
N LYS A 429 24.33 -12.71 -17.25
CA LYS A 429 25.17 -12.23 -16.14
C LYS A 429 24.94 -10.73 -15.95
N LEU A 430 24.25 -10.36 -14.88
CA LEU A 430 23.96 -8.99 -14.52
C LEU A 430 24.56 -8.68 -13.15
N ASP A 431 25.45 -7.71 -13.08
CA ASP A 431 26.04 -7.27 -11.83
C ASP A 431 25.00 -6.59 -10.92
N PRO A 432 24.96 -6.86 -9.59
CA PRO A 432 23.98 -6.26 -8.69
C PRO A 432 24.02 -4.73 -8.64
N VAL A 433 25.18 -4.09 -8.85
CA VAL A 433 25.31 -2.62 -8.91
C VAL A 433 24.68 -2.08 -10.20
N GLU A 434 24.89 -2.79 -11.32
CA GLU A 434 24.23 -2.46 -12.59
C GLU A 434 22.71 -2.66 -12.50
N ALA A 435 22.26 -3.77 -11.91
CA ALA A 435 20.84 -4.06 -11.70
C ALA A 435 20.15 -2.95 -10.90
N GLY A 436 20.80 -2.44 -9.87
CA GLY A 436 20.27 -1.36 -9.02
C GLY A 436 20.11 0.00 -9.74
N LYS A 437 20.71 0.17 -10.91
CA LYS A 437 20.58 1.41 -11.71
C LYS A 437 19.41 1.39 -12.70
N PHE A 438 18.81 0.22 -12.97
CA PHE A 438 17.85 0.10 -14.08
C PHE A 438 16.53 0.83 -13.84
N PHE A 439 16.02 0.71 -12.63
CA PHE A 439 14.74 1.30 -12.25
C PHE A 439 14.97 2.12 -10.98
N PRO A 440 15.67 3.26 -11.11
CA PRO A 440 15.92 4.10 -9.94
C PRO A 440 14.56 4.44 -9.33
N ILE A 441 14.45 4.27 -8.02
CA ILE A 441 13.31 4.79 -7.27
C ILE A 441 13.30 6.27 -7.57
N GLU A 442 12.42 6.71 -8.48
CA GLU A 442 12.35 8.12 -8.83
C GLU A 442 12.04 8.88 -7.55
N LYS A 443 12.98 9.74 -7.19
CA LYS A 443 12.79 10.70 -6.13
C LYS A 443 11.56 11.51 -6.56
N LYS A 444 10.39 11.32 -5.93
CA LYS A 444 9.32 12.30 -6.03
C LYS A 444 9.97 13.64 -5.79
N ARG A 445 10.20 14.41 -6.86
CA ARG A 445 10.66 15.79 -6.71
C ARG A 445 9.58 16.52 -5.95
N PRO A 446 9.95 17.27 -4.91
CA PRO A 446 9.00 17.95 -4.05
C PRO A 446 8.10 18.90 -4.82
#